data_fa654018c9a602e2e3a14ca7f7f7811c
#
_entry.id   fa654018c9a602e2e3a14ca7f7f7811c
#
_cell.length_a   1.000
_cell.length_b   1.000
_cell.length_c   1.000
_cell.angle_alpha   90.00
_cell.angle_beta   90.00
_cell.angle_gamma   90.00
#
_symmetry.space_group_name_H-M   'P 1'
#
loop_
_entity.id
_entity.type
_entity.pdbx_description
1 polymer ?
#
loop_
_entity_poly.entity_id
_entity_poly.type
_entity_poly.pdbx_seq_one_letter_code
_entity_poly.pdbx_strand_id
1 'polypeptide(L)'
;METSDTKTTPFINVTPLIDVLLVLLIIFMVSAPLRPHRFAASLPSEPDNRPLLPDPHTLVVTVLSDHTLKLNGLDDDMGSIEDPAKLMKALTSLFQERARNHVYSDDMRARFDLPEDVRILRTVFIKAPRSFPYGEVVQVIDSVKGAGARPVGLQLDGLK
;
A
#
# COMPACT_ATOMS: atom_id res chain seq x y z
N MET A 1 0.00 59.79 -59.66
CA MET A 1 -0.38 60.10 -58.30
C MET A 1 -0.79 58.80 -57.67
N GLU A 2 0.21 58.06 -57.11
CA GLU A 2 0.03 56.75 -56.50
C GLU A 2 -0.25 56.92 -55.04
N THR A 3 -1.47 56.54 -54.61
CA THR A 3 -1.84 56.51 -53.20
C THR A 3 -1.39 55.16 -52.62
N SER A 4 -0.30 55.19 -51.83
CA SER A 4 0.16 54.02 -51.08
C SER A 4 -0.83 53.73 -49.95
N ASP A 5 -1.58 52.64 -50.12
CA ASP A 5 -2.49 52.10 -49.08
C ASP A 5 -1.65 51.39 -48.01
N THR A 6 -1.32 52.06 -46.89
CA THR A 6 -0.65 51.49 -45.74
C THR A 6 -1.62 50.63 -44.95
N LYS A 7 -1.66 49.33 -45.19
CA LYS A 7 -2.38 48.37 -44.35
C LYS A 7 -1.72 48.34 -42.97
N THR A 8 -2.29 49.03 -42.02
CA THR A 8 -1.98 48.89 -40.60
C THR A 8 -2.57 47.58 -40.08
N THR A 9 -1.72 46.59 -39.84
CA THR A 9 -2.15 45.37 -39.13
C THR A 9 -2.33 45.70 -37.66
N PRO A 10 -3.51 45.43 -37.06
CA PRO A 10 -3.72 45.69 -35.65
C PRO A 10 -2.88 44.73 -34.83
N PHE A 11 -1.95 45.27 -34.03
CA PHE A 11 -1.22 44.49 -33.04
C PHE A 11 -2.11 44.24 -31.81
N ILE A 12 -2.53 43.02 -31.60
CA ILE A 12 -3.26 42.62 -30.38
C ILE A 12 -2.20 42.43 -29.28
N ASN A 13 -2.26 43.24 -28.26
CA ASN A 13 -1.43 43.08 -27.06
C ASN A 13 -1.94 41.90 -26.23
N VAL A 14 -1.22 40.76 -26.29
CA VAL A 14 -1.60 39.53 -25.60
C VAL A 14 -1.14 39.48 -24.12
N THR A 15 -0.35 40.48 -23.70
CA THR A 15 0.20 40.52 -22.33
C THR A 15 -0.87 40.40 -21.22
N PRO A 16 -2.01 41.15 -21.29
CA PRO A 16 -3.05 41.02 -20.27
C PRO A 16 -3.70 39.63 -20.24
N LEU A 17 -3.75 38.96 -21.39
CA LEU A 17 -4.33 37.61 -21.51
C LEU A 17 -3.43 36.57 -20.85
N ILE A 18 -2.11 36.69 -21.08
CA ILE A 18 -1.12 35.79 -20.48
C ILE A 18 -1.08 35.94 -18.98
N ASP A 19 -1.18 37.16 -18.45
CA ASP A 19 -1.19 37.41 -17.00
C ASP A 19 -2.39 36.73 -16.31
N VAL A 20 -3.60 36.89 -16.86
CA VAL A 20 -4.78 36.20 -16.34
C VAL A 20 -4.65 34.69 -16.39
N LEU A 21 -4.10 34.12 -17.47
CA LEU A 21 -3.89 32.68 -17.58
C LEU A 21 -2.86 32.18 -16.57
N LEU A 22 -1.80 32.95 -16.31
CA LEU A 22 -0.76 32.60 -15.35
C LEU A 22 -1.31 32.64 -13.92
N VAL A 23 -2.10 33.66 -13.57
CA VAL A 23 -2.76 33.74 -12.26
C VAL A 23 -3.74 32.59 -12.05
N LEU A 24 -4.55 32.24 -13.05
CA LEU A 24 -5.43 31.08 -13.01
C LEU A 24 -4.67 29.78 -12.82
N LEU A 25 -3.54 29.60 -13.51
CA LEU A 25 -2.69 28.42 -13.38
C LEU A 25 -2.18 28.27 -11.93
N ILE A 26 -1.70 29.36 -11.33
CA ILE A 26 -1.21 29.36 -9.94
C ILE A 26 -2.35 29.04 -8.96
N ILE A 27 -3.53 29.64 -9.15
CA ILE A 27 -4.70 29.37 -8.30
C ILE A 27 -5.09 27.89 -8.38
N PHE A 28 -5.14 27.30 -9.57
CA PHE A 28 -5.43 25.87 -9.73
C PHE A 28 -4.35 24.99 -9.12
N MET A 29 -3.07 25.37 -9.21
CA MET A 29 -1.98 24.62 -8.59
C MET A 29 -2.09 24.63 -7.06
N VAL A 30 -2.42 25.77 -6.44
CA VAL A 30 -2.59 25.90 -4.98
C VAL A 30 -3.89 25.28 -4.50
N SER A 31 -4.96 25.36 -5.31
CA SER A 31 -6.27 24.79 -4.97
C SER A 31 -6.39 23.31 -5.26
N ALA A 32 -5.39 22.69 -5.96
CA ALA A 32 -5.40 21.27 -6.21
C ALA A 32 -5.31 20.51 -4.87
N PRO A 33 -6.38 19.84 -4.41
CA PRO A 33 -6.32 19.12 -3.15
C PRO A 33 -5.28 18.01 -3.29
N LEU A 34 -4.23 18.07 -2.47
CA LEU A 34 -3.36 16.94 -2.24
C LEU A 34 -4.26 15.82 -1.75
N ARG A 35 -4.56 14.85 -2.62
CA ARG A 35 -5.29 13.67 -2.18
C ARG A 35 -4.41 12.99 -1.15
N PRO A 36 -4.74 13.02 0.15
CA PRO A 36 -4.03 12.22 1.09
C PRO A 36 -4.18 10.78 0.60
N HIS A 37 -3.07 10.08 0.38
CA HIS A 37 -3.11 8.64 0.27
C HIS A 37 -3.77 8.15 1.57
N ARG A 38 -5.04 7.83 1.47
CA ARG A 38 -5.72 7.15 2.57
C ARG A 38 -5.05 5.79 2.67
N PHE A 39 -4.14 5.66 3.63
CA PHE A 39 -3.83 4.35 4.13
C PHE A 39 -5.16 3.80 4.64
N ALA A 40 -5.75 2.90 3.90
CA ALA A 40 -6.79 2.05 4.44
C ALA A 40 -6.10 1.15 5.46
N ALA A 41 -5.86 1.67 6.66
CA ALA A 41 -5.60 0.83 7.81
C ALA A 41 -6.93 0.11 8.04
N SER A 42 -7.02 -1.13 7.58
CA SER A 42 -8.04 -2.04 8.05
C SER A 42 -7.74 -2.27 9.53
N LEU A 43 -8.32 -1.43 10.38
CA LEU A 43 -8.39 -1.72 11.80
C LEU A 43 -9.14 -3.05 11.90
N PRO A 44 -8.59 -4.07 12.55
CA PRO A 44 -9.35 -5.26 12.88
C PRO A 44 -10.59 -4.77 13.63
N SER A 45 -11.77 -5.22 13.21
CA SER A 45 -12.99 -5.07 14.00
C SER A 45 -12.69 -5.52 15.42
N GLU A 46 -13.29 -4.86 16.43
CA GLU A 46 -13.15 -5.27 17.84
C GLU A 46 -13.17 -6.80 17.93
N PRO A 47 -12.30 -7.40 18.75
CA PRO A 47 -12.22 -8.84 18.85
C PRO A 47 -13.59 -9.38 19.22
N ASP A 48 -14.30 -9.90 18.24
CA ASP A 48 -15.50 -10.70 18.45
C ASP A 48 -15.00 -11.91 19.24
N ASN A 49 -15.45 -12.08 20.49
CA ASN A 49 -15.05 -13.17 21.40
C ASN A 49 -15.50 -14.57 20.92
N ARG A 50 -15.85 -14.69 19.67
CA ARG A 50 -16.01 -15.99 19.02
C ARG A 50 -14.63 -16.59 18.82
N PRO A 51 -14.40 -17.86 19.18
CA PRO A 51 -13.21 -18.58 18.76
C PRO A 51 -13.24 -18.62 17.23
N LEU A 52 -12.61 -17.63 16.61
CA LEU A 52 -12.37 -17.65 15.17
C LEU A 52 -11.48 -18.85 14.93
N LEU A 53 -12.04 -19.89 14.32
CA LEU A 53 -11.21 -20.89 13.66
C LEU A 53 -10.29 -20.09 12.75
N PRO A 54 -8.96 -20.17 12.93
CA PRO A 54 -8.06 -19.40 12.11
C PRO A 54 -8.34 -19.78 10.66
N ASP A 55 -8.69 -18.81 9.83
CA ASP A 55 -8.81 -19.01 8.40
C ASP A 55 -7.51 -19.65 7.93
N PRO A 56 -7.55 -20.86 7.32
CA PRO A 56 -6.36 -21.59 6.88
C PRO A 56 -5.52 -20.77 5.88
N HIS A 57 -6.08 -19.72 5.31
CA HIS A 57 -5.41 -18.83 4.39
C HIS A 57 -4.79 -17.59 5.07
N THR A 58 -5.01 -17.40 6.37
CA THR A 58 -4.41 -16.28 7.10
C THR A 58 -2.89 -16.47 7.22
N LEU A 59 -2.13 -15.47 6.80
CA LEU A 59 -0.67 -15.43 6.99
C LEU A 59 -0.34 -14.54 8.17
N VAL A 60 0.38 -15.09 9.15
CA VAL A 60 0.81 -14.37 10.35
C VAL A 60 2.33 -14.45 10.46
N VAL A 61 2.98 -13.31 10.37
CA VAL A 61 4.42 -13.18 10.66
C VAL A 61 4.57 -12.79 12.13
N THR A 62 5.17 -13.66 12.92
CA THR A 62 5.43 -13.40 14.34
C THR A 62 6.88 -12.95 14.52
N VAL A 63 7.07 -11.81 15.16
CA VAL A 63 8.37 -11.31 15.59
C VAL A 63 8.60 -11.81 17.01
N LEU A 64 9.68 -12.56 17.23
CA LEU A 64 10.06 -13.05 18.55
C LEU A 64 10.98 -12.04 19.26
N SER A 65 11.11 -12.19 20.59
CA SER A 65 11.93 -11.29 21.41
C SER A 65 13.43 -11.33 21.07
N ASP A 66 13.88 -12.37 20.40
CA ASP A 66 15.25 -12.55 19.91
C ASP A 66 15.48 -12.02 18.49
N HIS A 67 14.53 -11.20 17.96
CA HIS A 67 14.53 -10.63 16.61
C HIS A 67 14.37 -11.66 15.49
N THR A 68 14.08 -12.92 15.79
CA THR A 68 13.78 -13.93 14.78
C THR A 68 12.35 -13.80 14.27
N LEU A 69 12.14 -14.22 13.02
CA LEU A 69 10.86 -14.17 12.34
C LEU A 69 10.30 -15.59 12.17
N LYS A 70 9.01 -15.75 12.43
CA LYS A 70 8.28 -17.00 12.16
C LYS A 70 7.07 -16.73 11.28
N LEU A 71 6.73 -17.67 10.40
CA LEU A 71 5.54 -17.62 9.56
C LEU A 71 4.53 -18.66 10.04
N ASN A 72 3.30 -18.23 10.34
CA ASN A 72 2.19 -19.09 10.83
C ASN A 72 2.54 -19.95 12.06
N GLY A 73 3.50 -19.54 12.88
CA GLY A 73 3.93 -20.30 14.05
C GLY A 73 4.69 -21.59 13.72
N LEU A 74 5.06 -21.81 12.47
CA LEU A 74 5.93 -22.92 12.07
C LEU A 74 7.31 -22.72 12.67
N ASP A 75 7.95 -23.82 13.05
CA ASP A 75 9.29 -23.78 13.64
C ASP A 75 10.42 -23.54 12.63
N ASP A 76 10.06 -23.34 11.36
CA ASP A 76 11.01 -22.99 10.31
C ASP A 76 11.61 -21.60 10.57
N ASP A 77 12.93 -21.54 10.54
CA ASP A 77 13.67 -20.28 10.62
C ASP A 77 13.42 -19.45 9.36
N MET A 78 12.68 -18.36 9.52
CA MET A 78 12.36 -17.40 8.44
C MET A 78 13.35 -16.23 8.39
N GLY A 79 14.44 -16.30 9.12
CA GLY A 79 15.45 -15.25 9.23
C GLY A 79 15.18 -14.32 10.41
N SER A 80 15.78 -13.14 10.36
CA SER A 80 15.69 -12.11 11.40
C SER A 80 15.18 -10.80 10.82
N ILE A 81 14.94 -9.83 11.70
CA ILE A 81 14.56 -8.46 11.28
C ILE A 81 15.64 -7.85 10.37
N GLU A 82 16.92 -8.13 10.65
CA GLU A 82 18.06 -7.61 9.86
C GLU A 82 18.24 -8.36 8.53
N ASP A 83 17.91 -9.66 8.51
CA ASP A 83 17.97 -10.49 7.30
C ASP A 83 16.64 -11.23 7.07
N PRO A 84 15.63 -10.56 6.50
CA PRO A 84 14.32 -11.13 6.20
C PRO A 84 14.27 -11.89 4.88
N ALA A 85 15.39 -12.17 4.21
CA ALA A 85 15.43 -12.73 2.86
C ALA A 85 14.68 -14.07 2.74
N LYS A 86 14.76 -14.93 3.75
CA LYS A 86 14.05 -16.22 3.79
C LYS A 86 12.54 -16.00 3.85
N LEU A 87 12.09 -15.10 4.73
CA LEU A 87 10.67 -14.73 4.86
C LEU A 87 10.13 -14.16 3.54
N MET A 88 10.84 -13.22 2.95
CA MET A 88 10.43 -12.61 1.68
C MET A 88 10.30 -13.64 0.57
N LYS A 89 11.25 -14.57 0.46
CA LYS A 89 11.21 -15.66 -0.52
C LYS A 89 10.00 -16.58 -0.27
N ALA A 90 9.75 -16.96 0.97
CA ALA A 90 8.61 -17.80 1.35
C ALA A 90 7.27 -17.13 1.00
N LEU A 91 7.10 -15.86 1.37
CA LEU A 91 5.89 -15.09 1.06
C LEU A 91 5.69 -14.94 -0.45
N THR A 92 6.75 -14.63 -1.20
CA THR A 92 6.67 -14.50 -2.67
C THR A 92 6.24 -15.81 -3.31
N SER A 93 6.78 -16.95 -2.87
CA SER A 93 6.40 -18.28 -3.36
C SER A 93 4.94 -18.59 -3.05
N LEU A 94 4.48 -18.31 -1.83
CA LEU A 94 3.08 -18.49 -1.42
C LEU A 94 2.12 -17.62 -2.24
N PHE A 95 2.47 -16.37 -2.51
CA PHE A 95 1.63 -15.50 -3.33
C PHE A 95 1.57 -15.94 -4.79
N GLN A 96 2.66 -16.47 -5.33
CA GLN A 96 2.67 -17.08 -6.67
C GLN A 96 1.81 -18.36 -6.72
N GLU A 97 1.85 -19.19 -5.68
CA GLU A 97 1.00 -20.36 -5.56
C GLU A 97 -0.47 -19.98 -5.46
N ARG A 98 -0.82 -18.97 -4.63
CA ARG A 98 -2.18 -18.44 -4.54
C ARG A 98 -2.67 -17.86 -5.85
N ALA A 99 -1.81 -17.20 -6.61
CA ALA A 99 -2.16 -16.70 -7.93
C ALA A 99 -2.45 -17.85 -8.90
N ARG A 100 -1.63 -18.91 -8.91
CA ARG A 100 -1.85 -20.10 -9.76
C ARG A 100 -3.14 -20.85 -9.38
N ASN A 101 -3.45 -20.89 -8.09
CA ASN A 101 -4.62 -21.59 -7.56
C ASN A 101 -5.88 -20.69 -7.47
N HIS A 102 -5.83 -19.47 -8.00
CA HIS A 102 -6.93 -18.48 -7.99
C HIS A 102 -7.53 -18.23 -6.60
N VAL A 103 -6.68 -18.16 -5.57
CA VAL A 103 -7.09 -17.86 -4.19
C VAL A 103 -7.32 -16.36 -4.06
N TYR A 104 -8.58 -15.95 -4.12
CA TYR A 104 -8.97 -14.54 -4.06
C TYR A 104 -9.32 -14.12 -2.63
N SER A 105 -9.12 -12.82 -2.33
CA SER A 105 -9.66 -12.19 -1.14
C SER A 105 -11.19 -12.17 -1.20
N ASP A 106 -11.86 -12.41 -0.07
CA ASP A 106 -13.33 -12.56 -0.05
C ASP A 106 -14.06 -11.30 -0.50
N ASP A 107 -13.54 -10.13 -0.14
CA ASP A 107 -14.06 -8.82 -0.54
C ASP A 107 -13.81 -8.49 -2.02
N MET A 108 -12.82 -9.15 -2.64
CA MET A 108 -12.44 -8.95 -4.05
C MET A 108 -12.88 -10.08 -4.98
N ARG A 109 -13.41 -11.19 -4.43
CA ARG A 109 -13.80 -12.38 -5.22
C ARG A 109 -14.80 -12.05 -6.32
N ALA A 110 -15.77 -11.18 -6.06
CA ALA A 110 -16.83 -10.79 -7.00
C ALA A 110 -16.48 -9.55 -7.86
N ARG A 111 -15.30 -8.97 -7.68
CA ARG A 111 -14.88 -7.75 -8.38
C ARG A 111 -14.21 -8.08 -9.72
N PHE A 112 -15.01 -8.52 -10.70
CA PHE A 112 -14.52 -8.86 -12.06
C PHE A 112 -14.07 -7.63 -12.86
N ASP A 113 -14.36 -6.43 -12.39
CA ASP A 113 -13.90 -5.15 -12.92
C ASP A 113 -12.42 -4.87 -12.63
N LEU A 114 -11.82 -5.60 -11.69
CA LEU A 114 -10.42 -5.45 -11.29
C LEU A 114 -9.51 -6.50 -11.94
N PRO A 115 -8.26 -6.15 -12.23
CA PRO A 115 -7.26 -7.12 -12.67
C PRO A 115 -7.12 -8.28 -11.68
N GLU A 116 -6.87 -9.47 -12.20
CA GLU A 116 -6.76 -10.69 -11.38
C GLU A 116 -5.70 -10.57 -10.27
N ASP A 117 -4.55 -9.98 -10.59
CA ASP A 117 -3.47 -9.77 -9.63
C ASP A 117 -3.90 -8.98 -8.39
N VAL A 118 -4.82 -8.02 -8.54
CA VAL A 118 -5.35 -7.21 -7.43
C VAL A 118 -6.28 -8.03 -6.54
N ARG A 119 -6.92 -9.04 -7.07
CA ARG A 119 -7.92 -9.87 -6.39
C ARG A 119 -7.31 -10.99 -5.56
N ILE A 120 -6.07 -11.38 -5.85
CA ILE A 120 -5.35 -12.45 -5.13
C ILE A 120 -5.19 -12.09 -3.66
N LEU A 121 -5.48 -13.06 -2.78
CA LEU A 121 -5.33 -12.92 -1.33
C LEU A 121 -3.85 -12.83 -0.94
N ARG A 122 -3.39 -11.61 -0.59
CA ARG A 122 -2.02 -11.30 -0.16
C ARG A 122 -1.97 -10.65 1.22
N THR A 123 -3.04 -10.78 1.99
CA THR A 123 -3.11 -10.23 3.34
C THR A 123 -2.13 -10.95 4.25
N VAL A 124 -1.34 -10.16 5.00
CA VAL A 124 -0.41 -10.65 6.01
C VAL A 124 -0.62 -9.86 7.29
N PHE A 125 -0.70 -10.56 8.42
CA PHE A 125 -0.72 -9.97 9.74
C PHE A 125 0.67 -10.10 10.38
N ILE A 126 1.14 -9.01 10.99
CA ILE A 126 2.39 -9.01 11.74
C ILE A 126 2.04 -8.96 13.22
N LYS A 127 2.54 -9.95 13.96
CA LYS A 127 2.41 -10.05 15.41
C LYS A 127 3.74 -9.70 16.05
N ALA A 128 3.77 -8.60 16.83
CA ALA A 128 4.99 -8.14 17.48
C ALA A 128 4.74 -7.86 18.97
N PRO A 129 5.74 -8.10 19.86
CA PRO A 129 5.68 -7.70 21.24
C PRO A 129 5.61 -6.17 21.37
N ARG A 130 4.85 -5.64 22.32
CA ARG A 130 4.76 -4.20 22.59
C ARG A 130 6.08 -3.54 22.99
N SER A 131 7.00 -4.34 23.52
CA SER A 131 8.31 -3.88 23.94
C SER A 131 9.26 -3.54 22.79
N PHE A 132 8.88 -3.93 21.55
CA PHE A 132 9.73 -3.68 20.40
C PHE A 132 9.73 -2.21 19.98
N PRO A 133 10.91 -1.66 19.63
CA PRO A 133 11.00 -0.35 19.04
C PRO A 133 10.17 -0.27 17.75
N TYR A 134 9.41 0.80 17.58
CA TYR A 134 8.58 1.00 16.39
C TYR A 134 9.37 0.89 15.07
N GLY A 135 10.61 1.38 15.06
CA GLY A 135 11.49 1.31 13.89
C GLY A 135 11.74 -0.11 13.39
N GLU A 136 11.92 -1.07 14.30
CA GLU A 136 12.13 -2.48 13.96
C GLU A 136 10.87 -3.12 13.38
N VAL A 137 9.72 -2.80 13.96
CA VAL A 137 8.43 -3.26 13.44
C VAL A 137 8.20 -2.72 12.02
N VAL A 138 8.57 -1.47 11.76
CA VAL A 138 8.47 -0.87 10.42
C VAL A 138 9.37 -1.59 9.41
N GLN A 139 10.58 -2.00 9.79
CA GLN A 139 11.47 -2.79 8.91
C GLN A 139 10.83 -4.11 8.48
N VAL A 140 10.15 -4.79 9.41
CA VAL A 140 9.41 -6.02 9.10
C VAL A 140 8.23 -5.71 8.16
N ILE A 141 7.47 -4.65 8.43
CA ILE A 141 6.37 -4.21 7.56
C ILE A 141 6.86 -3.94 6.13
N ASP A 142 7.97 -3.24 6.00
CA ASP A 142 8.53 -2.89 4.69
C ASP A 142 9.03 -4.14 3.95
N SER A 143 9.65 -5.08 4.66
CA SER A 143 10.09 -6.35 4.09
C SER A 143 8.91 -7.19 3.59
N VAL A 144 7.84 -7.29 4.38
CA VAL A 144 6.62 -8.02 4.04
C VAL A 144 5.91 -7.36 2.85
N LYS A 145 5.83 -6.03 2.82
CA LYS A 145 5.33 -5.28 1.66
C LYS A 145 6.19 -5.47 0.41
N GLY A 146 7.52 -5.49 0.59
CA GLY A 146 8.48 -5.76 -0.49
C GLY A 146 8.29 -7.13 -1.11
N ALA A 147 7.84 -8.14 -0.35
CA ALA A 147 7.46 -9.44 -0.86
C ALA A 147 6.09 -9.47 -1.62
N GLY A 148 5.38 -8.34 -1.63
CA GLY A 148 4.11 -8.18 -2.34
C GLY A 148 2.86 -8.34 -1.48
N ALA A 149 2.98 -8.34 -0.15
CA ALA A 149 1.83 -8.40 0.76
C ALA A 149 0.99 -7.13 0.69
N ARG A 150 -0.32 -7.29 0.64
CA ARG A 150 -1.33 -6.22 0.67
C ARG A 150 -2.73 -6.76 0.96
N PRO A 151 -3.46 -6.21 1.96
CA PRO A 151 -2.98 -5.29 2.99
C PRO A 151 -2.06 -5.96 4.02
N VAL A 152 -1.36 -5.15 4.82
CA VAL A 152 -0.58 -5.61 5.98
C VAL A 152 -1.27 -5.10 7.23
N GLY A 153 -1.65 -6.01 8.12
CA GLY A 153 -2.20 -5.71 9.44
C GLY A 153 -1.14 -5.84 10.53
N LEU A 154 -1.24 -5.02 11.59
CA LEU A 154 -0.36 -5.12 12.76
C LEU A 154 -1.19 -5.53 13.97
N GLN A 155 -0.76 -6.58 14.64
CA GLN A 155 -1.31 -7.04 15.92
C GLN A 155 -0.21 -6.91 17.00
N LEU A 156 -0.49 -6.10 18.02
CA LEU A 156 0.43 -5.97 19.16
C LEU A 156 0.00 -6.93 20.26
N ASP A 157 0.92 -7.79 20.71
CA ASP A 157 0.67 -8.69 21.84
C ASP A 157 0.51 -7.89 23.13
N GLY A 158 -0.53 -8.23 23.93
CA GLY A 158 -0.73 -7.65 25.25
C GLY A 158 -1.95 -6.75 25.40
N LEU A 159 -2.92 -6.78 24.49
CA LEU A 159 -4.28 -6.35 24.76
C LEU A 159 -5.00 -7.49 25.53
N LYS A 160 -4.95 -7.41 26.87
CA LYS A 160 -5.90 -8.12 27.74
C LYS A 160 -7.11 -7.23 27.98
#